data_6688e54ca8862ef1837aa379dd991214
#
_entry.id   6688e54ca8862ef1837aa379dd991214
#
_cell.length_a   1.000
_cell.length_b   1.000
_cell.length_c   1.000
_cell.angle_alpha   90.00
_cell.angle_beta   90.00
_cell.angle_gamma   90.00
#
_symmetry.space_group_name_H-M   'P 1'
#
loop_
_entity.id
_entity.type
_entity.pdbx_description
1 polymer ?
#
loop_
_entity_poly.entity_id
_entity_poly.type
_entity_poly.pdbx_seq_one_letter_code
_entity_poly.pdbx_strand_id
1 'polypeptide(L)'
;MVPVFTAADVERAVSPHEAYDAVRDAFVAYARGEWSMPPKVYVTNYPAGDFRAMPAIGGGHALLKWVTSFPGNPARGLPTVTGLVLLSDAANGRLLAVLDAAAVTALRTAAAAVLAADTLCRPGASSYAVVGCGVNGAETARMLVAHDVTPLVWDIDESRRHWVADRLGAQVASSAVEALSADVVVTVTPGYEVLYAPGSLQPGQHVSLMGADGPGKAEVAVEELRRAHLFCDDWEQASHGGELAVAVETGAVARSDVTELGLVLAGTADGRRDAEDVTLFDSTGLALQDLAIAKAAYAKRDELNLQLIEL
;
A
#
# COMPACT_ATOMS: atom_id res chain seq x y z
N MET A 1 -18.12 -12.33 -23.74
CA MET A 1 -18.33 -12.59 -22.28
C MET A 1 -17.09 -12.17 -21.51
N VAL A 2 -17.24 -11.34 -20.48
CA VAL A 2 -16.15 -10.78 -19.67
C VAL A 2 -16.32 -11.30 -18.24
N PRO A 3 -15.30 -11.95 -17.63
CA PRO A 3 -15.36 -12.43 -16.26
C PRO A 3 -15.38 -11.27 -15.26
N VAL A 4 -16.17 -11.44 -14.20
CA VAL A 4 -16.26 -10.51 -13.07
C VAL A 4 -15.70 -11.22 -11.84
N PHE A 5 -14.67 -10.61 -11.24
CA PHE A 5 -14.07 -11.08 -10.00
C PHE A 5 -14.64 -10.27 -8.84
N THR A 6 -15.43 -10.91 -8.00
CA THR A 6 -15.84 -10.35 -6.70
C THR A 6 -14.64 -10.26 -5.75
N ALA A 7 -14.80 -9.62 -4.60
CA ALA A 7 -13.74 -9.58 -3.59
C ALA A 7 -13.25 -10.98 -3.23
N ALA A 8 -14.18 -11.91 -2.97
CA ALA A 8 -13.85 -13.31 -2.67
C ALA A 8 -13.16 -14.05 -3.82
N ASP A 9 -13.44 -13.68 -5.07
CA ASP A 9 -12.75 -14.28 -6.23
C ASP A 9 -11.32 -13.76 -6.35
N VAL A 10 -11.08 -12.47 -6.09
CA VAL A 10 -9.73 -11.88 -6.06
C VAL A 10 -8.89 -12.55 -4.95
N GLU A 11 -9.43 -12.69 -3.74
CA GLU A 11 -8.75 -13.32 -2.60
C GLU A 11 -8.42 -14.82 -2.86
N ARG A 12 -9.30 -15.54 -3.57
CA ARG A 12 -9.04 -16.93 -3.98
C ARG A 12 -8.05 -17.04 -5.11
N ALA A 13 -8.06 -16.07 -6.04
CA ALA A 13 -7.17 -16.06 -7.19
C ALA A 13 -5.73 -15.74 -6.83
N VAL A 14 -5.51 -14.85 -5.86
CA VAL A 14 -4.17 -14.31 -5.57
C VAL A 14 -3.84 -14.49 -4.09
N SER A 15 -2.90 -15.39 -3.81
CA SER A 15 -2.36 -15.59 -2.45
C SER A 15 -1.47 -14.41 -2.03
N PRO A 16 -1.17 -14.25 -0.72
CA PRO A 16 -0.25 -13.22 -0.23
C PRO A 16 1.12 -13.26 -0.91
N HIS A 17 1.71 -14.43 -1.07
CA HIS A 17 3.01 -14.60 -1.73
C HIS A 17 2.97 -14.20 -3.21
N GLU A 18 1.92 -14.60 -3.94
CA GLU A 18 1.75 -14.21 -5.34
C GLU A 18 1.54 -12.70 -5.48
N ALA A 19 0.81 -12.08 -4.54
CA ALA A 19 0.64 -10.63 -4.52
C ALA A 19 1.96 -9.90 -4.26
N TYR A 20 2.75 -10.38 -3.31
CA TYR A 20 4.08 -9.86 -3.00
C TYR A 20 5.01 -9.93 -4.22
N ASP A 21 5.12 -11.09 -4.86
CA ASP A 21 5.96 -11.27 -6.04
C ASP A 21 5.48 -10.40 -7.22
N ALA A 22 4.17 -10.36 -7.48
CA ALA A 22 3.61 -9.58 -8.57
C ALA A 22 3.85 -8.07 -8.37
N VAL A 23 3.73 -7.56 -7.14
CA VAL A 23 3.97 -6.14 -6.83
C VAL A 23 5.46 -5.82 -6.91
N ARG A 24 6.35 -6.72 -6.44
CA ARG A 24 7.81 -6.56 -6.60
C ARG A 24 8.19 -6.45 -8.07
N ASP A 25 7.70 -7.36 -8.91
CA ASP A 25 8.02 -7.39 -10.33
C ASP A 25 7.48 -6.13 -11.06
N ALA A 26 6.32 -5.61 -10.62
CA ALA A 26 5.76 -4.36 -11.14
C ALA A 26 6.63 -3.14 -10.79
N PHE A 27 7.13 -3.03 -9.56
CA PHE A 27 8.07 -1.98 -9.18
C PHE A 27 9.35 -2.03 -10.00
N VAL A 28 9.92 -3.22 -10.20
CA VAL A 28 11.14 -3.41 -11.01
C VAL A 28 10.89 -3.03 -12.47
N ALA A 29 9.77 -3.49 -13.05
CA ALA A 29 9.40 -3.18 -14.43
C ALA A 29 9.16 -1.66 -14.64
N TYR A 30 8.54 -1.00 -13.66
CA TYR A 30 8.35 0.46 -13.68
C TYR A 30 9.68 1.20 -13.61
N ALA A 31 10.57 0.83 -12.69
CA ALA A 31 11.90 1.43 -12.57
C ALA A 31 12.77 1.27 -13.84
N ARG A 32 12.53 0.21 -14.61
CA ARG A 32 13.18 -0.03 -15.91
C ARG A 32 12.50 0.67 -17.09
N GLY A 33 11.38 1.37 -16.86
CA GLY A 33 10.61 2.00 -17.92
C GLY A 33 9.82 1.03 -18.81
N GLU A 34 9.67 -0.22 -18.39
CA GLU A 34 8.89 -1.25 -19.12
C GLU A 34 7.38 -1.10 -18.89
N TRP A 35 6.99 -0.58 -17.74
CA TRP A 35 5.62 -0.24 -17.38
C TRP A 35 5.46 1.27 -17.27
N SER A 36 4.25 1.77 -17.48
CA SER A 36 3.93 3.19 -17.45
C SER A 36 2.63 3.45 -16.70
N MET A 37 2.62 4.56 -15.97
CA MET A 37 1.51 4.99 -15.15
C MET A 37 1.48 6.52 -15.13
N PRO A 38 0.46 7.17 -15.68
CA PRO A 38 0.29 8.61 -15.49
C PRO A 38 -0.18 8.91 -14.05
N PRO A 39 -0.06 10.17 -13.59
CA PRO A 39 -0.58 10.59 -12.28
C PRO A 39 -2.07 10.27 -12.13
N LYS A 40 -2.49 10.03 -10.88
CA LYS A 40 -3.91 9.85 -10.54
C LYS A 40 -4.71 11.09 -10.90
N VAL A 41 -5.91 10.90 -11.46
CA VAL A 41 -6.87 11.98 -11.67
C VAL A 41 -7.88 11.96 -10.54
N TYR A 42 -7.96 13.06 -9.79
CA TYR A 42 -8.92 13.24 -8.71
C TYR A 42 -10.13 14.03 -9.19
N VAL A 43 -11.32 13.53 -8.88
CA VAL A 43 -12.59 14.25 -8.97
C VAL A 43 -13.08 14.45 -7.55
N THR A 44 -12.84 15.63 -7.01
CA THR A 44 -13.05 15.93 -5.59
C THR A 44 -14.49 16.35 -5.32
N ASN A 45 -15.04 15.90 -4.19
CA ASN A 45 -16.35 16.29 -3.65
C ASN A 45 -16.23 16.53 -2.14
N TYR A 46 -15.19 17.26 -1.72
CA TYR A 46 -14.94 17.53 -0.31
C TYR A 46 -16.04 18.43 0.30
N PRO A 47 -16.39 18.23 1.58
CA PRO A 47 -15.76 17.30 2.53
C PRO A 47 -16.30 15.86 2.50
N ALA A 48 -17.20 15.49 1.58
CA ALA A 48 -17.82 14.18 1.56
C ALA A 48 -16.81 13.07 1.18
N GLY A 49 -15.96 13.31 0.19
CA GLY A 49 -14.99 12.36 -0.31
C GLY A 49 -14.44 12.71 -1.69
N ASP A 50 -13.87 11.73 -2.36
CA ASP A 50 -13.35 11.88 -3.71
C ASP A 50 -13.52 10.61 -4.56
N PHE A 51 -13.37 10.80 -5.88
CA PHE A 51 -13.29 9.76 -6.90
C PHE A 51 -11.90 9.83 -7.55
N ARG A 52 -11.31 8.67 -7.85
CA ARG A 52 -9.97 8.60 -8.43
C ARG A 52 -9.96 7.69 -9.66
N ALA A 53 -9.44 8.20 -10.78
CA ALA A 53 -9.09 7.40 -11.94
C ALA A 53 -7.59 7.12 -11.91
N MET A 54 -7.22 5.84 -11.93
CA MET A 54 -5.84 5.38 -11.79
C MET A 54 -5.50 4.43 -12.94
N PRO A 55 -4.99 4.95 -14.06
CA PRO A 55 -4.60 4.13 -15.21
C PRO A 55 -3.17 3.62 -15.10
N ALA A 56 -2.90 2.45 -15.69
CA ALA A 56 -1.56 1.89 -15.89
C ALA A 56 -1.52 1.01 -17.14
N ILE A 57 -0.33 0.85 -17.71
CA ILE A 57 -0.07 -0.08 -18.82
C ILE A 57 1.25 -0.81 -18.59
N GLY A 58 1.27 -2.12 -18.84
CA GLY A 58 2.47 -2.92 -18.72
C GLY A 58 2.22 -4.43 -18.90
N GLY A 59 3.24 -5.15 -19.33
CA GLY A 59 3.19 -6.60 -19.49
C GLY A 59 2.04 -7.08 -20.37
N GLY A 60 1.75 -6.35 -21.47
CA GLY A 60 0.69 -6.70 -22.44
C GLY A 60 -0.74 -6.35 -22.00
N HIS A 61 -0.92 -5.65 -20.89
CA HIS A 61 -2.23 -5.28 -20.35
C HIS A 61 -2.31 -3.78 -20.06
N ALA A 62 -3.51 -3.22 -20.18
CA ALA A 62 -3.85 -1.88 -19.69
C ALA A 62 -4.90 -2.00 -18.59
N LEU A 63 -4.84 -1.12 -17.60
CA LEU A 63 -5.77 -1.11 -16.48
C LEU A 63 -6.30 0.31 -16.26
N LEU A 64 -7.58 0.39 -15.89
CA LEU A 64 -8.15 1.56 -15.24
C LEU A 64 -8.80 1.12 -13.91
N LYS A 65 -8.32 1.64 -12.79
CA LYS A 65 -9.07 1.58 -11.53
C LYS A 65 -9.86 2.88 -11.36
N TRP A 66 -11.17 2.74 -11.24
CA TRP A 66 -12.07 3.78 -10.76
C TRP A 66 -12.44 3.46 -9.33
N VAL A 67 -11.94 4.24 -8.39
CA VAL A 67 -12.11 4.00 -6.95
C VAL A 67 -12.59 5.27 -6.24
N THR A 68 -13.37 5.10 -5.19
CA THR A 68 -13.91 6.20 -4.38
C THR A 68 -13.38 6.11 -2.95
N SER A 69 -13.22 7.26 -2.30
CA SER A 69 -12.85 7.34 -0.88
C SER A 69 -13.79 8.31 -0.17
N PHE A 70 -14.66 7.76 0.68
CA PHE A 70 -15.68 8.49 1.45
C PHE A 70 -15.55 8.18 2.94
N PRO A 71 -14.71 8.92 3.70
CA PRO A 71 -14.42 8.63 5.12
C PRO A 71 -15.64 8.63 6.03
N GLY A 72 -16.71 9.37 5.69
CA GLY A 72 -17.98 9.42 6.45
C GLY A 72 -18.92 8.23 6.23
N ASN A 73 -18.64 7.34 5.28
CA ASN A 73 -19.51 6.21 4.94
C ASN A 73 -19.71 5.18 6.07
N PRO A 74 -18.71 4.83 6.90
CA PRO A 74 -18.91 3.86 7.99
C PRO A 74 -20.02 4.25 8.96
N ALA A 75 -20.22 5.54 9.23
CA ALA A 75 -21.34 6.02 10.06
C ALA A 75 -22.73 5.75 9.45
N ARG A 76 -22.78 5.39 8.16
CA ARG A 76 -23.99 5.06 7.40
C ARG A 76 -24.08 3.57 7.05
N GLY A 77 -23.18 2.75 7.58
CA GLY A 77 -23.09 1.32 7.25
C GLY A 77 -22.57 1.03 5.84
N LEU A 78 -21.90 2.01 5.19
CA LEU A 78 -21.32 1.86 3.87
C LEU A 78 -19.79 1.75 3.97
N PRO A 79 -19.10 1.07 3.03
CA PRO A 79 -17.66 1.01 3.01
C PRO A 79 -17.04 2.37 2.67
N THR A 80 -15.87 2.66 3.26
CA THR A 80 -15.10 3.87 2.97
C THR A 80 -14.58 3.89 1.53
N VAL A 81 -14.14 2.74 1.03
CA VAL A 81 -13.54 2.57 -0.30
C VAL A 81 -14.39 1.60 -1.10
N THR A 82 -14.79 2.01 -2.31
CA THR A 82 -15.47 1.15 -3.30
C THR A 82 -14.97 1.48 -4.70
N GLY A 83 -15.15 0.57 -5.63
CA GLY A 83 -14.80 0.84 -7.03
C GLY A 83 -14.61 -0.43 -7.84
N LEU A 84 -14.18 -0.21 -9.08
CA LEU A 84 -13.93 -1.27 -10.04
C LEU A 84 -12.53 -1.11 -10.67
N VAL A 85 -11.95 -2.25 -11.00
CA VAL A 85 -10.78 -2.36 -11.86
C VAL A 85 -11.23 -2.93 -13.21
N LEU A 86 -10.89 -2.24 -14.29
CA LEU A 86 -11.08 -2.69 -15.66
C LEU A 86 -9.71 -3.13 -16.20
N LEU A 87 -9.59 -4.39 -16.59
CA LEU A 87 -8.38 -4.95 -17.22
C LEU A 87 -8.62 -5.14 -18.71
N SER A 88 -7.74 -4.61 -19.55
CA SER A 88 -7.84 -4.70 -21.02
C SER A 88 -6.57 -5.27 -21.63
N ASP A 89 -6.72 -5.86 -22.81
CA ASP A 89 -5.61 -6.25 -23.68
C ASP A 89 -4.98 -5.00 -24.30
N ALA A 90 -3.70 -4.78 -24.04
CA ALA A 90 -3.00 -3.59 -24.53
C ALA A 90 -2.78 -3.59 -26.06
N ALA A 91 -2.87 -4.74 -26.73
CA ALA A 91 -2.67 -4.84 -28.18
C ALA A 91 -3.89 -4.42 -29.00
N ASN A 92 -5.11 -4.59 -28.45
CA ASN A 92 -6.35 -4.37 -29.22
C ASN A 92 -7.46 -3.66 -28.43
N GLY A 93 -7.24 -3.33 -27.14
CA GLY A 93 -8.17 -2.60 -26.28
C GLY A 93 -9.36 -3.43 -25.76
N ARG A 94 -9.42 -4.74 -26.06
CA ARG A 94 -10.51 -5.61 -25.60
C ARG A 94 -10.54 -5.67 -24.07
N LEU A 95 -11.71 -5.47 -23.47
CA LEU A 95 -11.91 -5.69 -22.04
C LEU A 95 -11.77 -7.18 -21.73
N LEU A 96 -10.87 -7.51 -20.80
CA LEU A 96 -10.54 -8.87 -20.40
C LEU A 96 -11.24 -9.28 -19.10
N ALA A 97 -11.35 -8.36 -18.13
CA ALA A 97 -11.96 -8.63 -16.84
C ALA A 97 -12.43 -7.35 -16.15
N VAL A 98 -13.38 -7.52 -15.23
CA VAL A 98 -13.79 -6.52 -14.24
C VAL A 98 -13.52 -7.11 -12.86
N LEU A 99 -12.84 -6.36 -11.97
CA LEU A 99 -12.50 -6.84 -10.64
C LEU A 99 -12.98 -5.85 -9.55
N ASP A 100 -13.24 -6.36 -8.36
CA ASP A 100 -13.48 -5.55 -7.17
C ASP A 100 -12.23 -4.73 -6.81
N ALA A 101 -12.36 -3.40 -6.76
CA ALA A 101 -11.23 -2.52 -6.50
C ALA A 101 -10.79 -2.54 -5.04
N ALA A 102 -11.68 -2.83 -4.09
CA ALA A 102 -11.33 -2.85 -2.67
C ALA A 102 -10.41 -4.03 -2.34
N ALA A 103 -10.73 -5.23 -2.84
CA ALA A 103 -9.89 -6.42 -2.67
C ALA A 103 -8.52 -6.26 -3.36
N VAL A 104 -8.50 -5.78 -4.60
CA VAL A 104 -7.25 -5.46 -5.31
C VAL A 104 -6.41 -4.47 -4.52
N THR A 105 -7.04 -3.40 -3.99
CA THR A 105 -6.35 -2.37 -3.19
C THR A 105 -5.79 -2.94 -1.89
N ALA A 106 -6.52 -3.78 -1.17
CA ALA A 106 -6.06 -4.39 0.07
C ALA A 106 -4.81 -5.25 -0.16
N LEU A 107 -4.87 -6.16 -1.13
CA LEU A 107 -3.76 -7.06 -1.49
C LEU A 107 -2.50 -6.30 -1.91
N ARG A 108 -2.62 -5.32 -2.85
CA ARG A 108 -1.46 -4.58 -3.34
C ARG A 108 -0.87 -3.64 -2.28
N THR A 109 -1.71 -3.11 -1.37
CA THR A 109 -1.23 -2.24 -0.28
C THR A 109 -0.41 -3.05 0.72
N ALA A 110 -0.92 -4.21 1.15
CA ALA A 110 -0.19 -5.12 2.02
C ALA A 110 1.12 -5.60 1.38
N ALA A 111 1.07 -5.98 0.09
CA ALA A 111 2.26 -6.40 -0.64
C ALA A 111 3.33 -5.30 -0.71
N ALA A 112 2.95 -4.06 -1.03
CA ALA A 112 3.89 -2.94 -1.07
C ALA A 112 4.51 -2.64 0.31
N ALA A 113 3.70 -2.70 1.39
CA ALA A 113 4.16 -2.46 2.74
C ALA A 113 5.19 -3.50 3.21
N VAL A 114 4.87 -4.79 3.01
CA VAL A 114 5.75 -5.90 3.42
C VAL A 114 7.00 -5.95 2.54
N LEU A 115 6.87 -5.70 1.24
CA LEU A 115 8.00 -5.62 0.31
C LEU A 115 8.99 -4.50 0.71
N ALA A 116 8.48 -3.32 1.07
CA ALA A 116 9.31 -2.22 1.56
C ALA A 116 9.99 -2.59 2.89
N ALA A 117 9.24 -3.20 3.81
CA ALA A 117 9.77 -3.68 5.07
C ALA A 117 10.94 -4.67 4.88
N ASP A 118 10.76 -5.71 4.07
CA ASP A 118 11.78 -6.71 3.79
C ASP A 118 13.03 -6.11 3.10
N THR A 119 12.80 -5.11 2.22
CA THR A 119 13.88 -4.47 1.47
C THR A 119 14.69 -3.48 2.33
N LEU A 120 14.03 -2.80 3.29
CA LEU A 120 14.57 -1.64 3.98
C LEU A 120 14.78 -1.84 5.48
N CYS A 121 14.33 -2.94 6.09
CA CYS A 121 14.59 -3.22 7.50
C CYS A 121 16.06 -3.55 7.75
N ARG A 122 16.49 -3.43 9.00
CA ARG A 122 17.84 -3.85 9.40
C ARG A 122 17.95 -5.38 9.42
N PRO A 123 19.11 -5.93 9.12
CA PRO A 123 19.36 -7.36 9.34
C PRO A 123 19.10 -7.75 10.82
N GLY A 124 18.36 -8.84 11.01
CA GLY A 124 18.00 -9.33 12.35
C GLY A 124 16.87 -8.57 13.02
N ALA A 125 16.10 -7.75 12.30
CA ALA A 125 14.82 -7.22 12.79
C ALA A 125 13.92 -8.38 13.24
N SER A 126 13.36 -8.29 14.44
CA SER A 126 12.65 -9.41 15.10
C SER A 126 11.26 -9.05 15.60
N SER A 127 10.96 -7.76 15.72
CA SER A 127 9.64 -7.26 16.13
C SER A 127 8.98 -6.50 14.99
N TYR A 128 7.73 -6.88 14.68
CA TYR A 128 6.92 -6.28 13.62
C TYR A 128 5.60 -5.81 14.18
N ALA A 129 5.12 -4.66 13.72
CA ALA A 129 3.83 -4.14 14.15
C ALA A 129 3.02 -3.57 12.97
N VAL A 130 1.69 -3.68 13.07
CA VAL A 130 0.73 -3.02 12.18
C VAL A 130 -0.13 -2.08 13.03
N VAL A 131 -0.11 -0.80 12.71
CA VAL A 131 -0.89 0.24 13.39
C VAL A 131 -2.02 0.71 12.46
N GLY A 132 -3.26 0.43 12.88
CA GLY A 132 -4.47 0.54 12.08
C GLY A 132 -4.96 -0.84 11.63
N CYS A 133 -6.09 -1.30 12.21
CA CYS A 133 -6.68 -2.62 11.95
C CYS A 133 -7.93 -2.54 11.04
N GLY A 134 -7.92 -1.58 10.10
CA GLY A 134 -8.90 -1.52 9.01
C GLY A 134 -8.66 -2.60 7.96
N VAL A 135 -9.33 -2.50 6.80
CA VAL A 135 -9.22 -3.49 5.72
C VAL A 135 -7.76 -3.69 5.28
N ASN A 136 -7.04 -2.61 5.01
CA ASN A 136 -5.64 -2.70 4.55
C ASN A 136 -4.70 -3.19 5.67
N GLY A 137 -4.93 -2.79 6.94
CA GLY A 137 -4.12 -3.26 8.06
C GLY A 137 -4.33 -4.74 8.38
N ALA A 138 -5.57 -5.21 8.32
CA ALA A 138 -5.87 -6.64 8.45
C ALA A 138 -5.19 -7.46 7.33
N GLU A 139 -5.23 -6.96 6.09
CA GLU A 139 -4.56 -7.62 4.98
C GLU A 139 -3.03 -7.59 5.12
N THR A 140 -2.46 -6.49 5.64
CA THR A 140 -1.01 -6.41 5.95
C THR A 140 -0.63 -7.42 7.04
N ALA A 141 -1.41 -7.53 8.11
CA ALA A 141 -1.18 -8.54 9.15
C ALA A 141 -1.27 -9.96 8.57
N ARG A 142 -2.26 -10.25 7.69
CA ARG A 142 -2.39 -11.54 7.00
C ARG A 142 -1.18 -11.85 6.13
N MET A 143 -0.65 -10.86 5.43
CA MET A 143 0.53 -11.03 4.58
C MET A 143 1.79 -11.29 5.41
N LEU A 144 2.01 -10.54 6.50
CA LEU A 144 3.12 -10.81 7.43
C LEU A 144 3.06 -12.23 8.00
N VAL A 145 1.87 -12.70 8.40
CA VAL A 145 1.69 -14.07 8.90
C VAL A 145 1.98 -15.11 7.80
N ALA A 146 1.59 -14.84 6.55
CA ALA A 146 1.93 -15.72 5.44
C ALA A 146 3.45 -15.77 5.15
N HIS A 147 4.19 -14.75 5.58
CA HIS A 147 5.67 -14.68 5.53
C HIS A 147 6.34 -15.11 6.85
N ASP A 148 5.66 -15.96 7.65
CA ASP A 148 6.15 -16.51 8.91
C ASP A 148 6.47 -15.47 10.00
N VAL A 149 5.88 -14.28 9.92
CA VAL A 149 6.00 -13.22 10.92
C VAL A 149 4.72 -13.15 11.76
N THR A 150 4.85 -13.15 13.09
CA THR A 150 3.73 -12.88 14.00
C THR A 150 3.75 -11.42 14.42
N PRO A 151 2.97 -10.52 13.77
CA PRO A 151 3.03 -9.10 14.07
C PRO A 151 2.26 -8.74 15.34
N LEU A 152 2.69 -7.68 16.03
CA LEU A 152 1.84 -6.93 16.94
C LEU A 152 0.82 -6.12 16.12
N VAL A 153 -0.41 -6.00 16.60
CA VAL A 153 -1.44 -5.17 15.98
C VAL A 153 -1.99 -4.16 16.98
N TRP A 154 -2.20 -2.94 16.52
CA TRP A 154 -2.78 -1.86 17.32
C TRP A 154 -3.79 -1.04 16.51
N ASP A 155 -4.91 -0.72 17.14
CA ASP A 155 -5.93 0.20 16.64
C ASP A 155 -6.56 0.91 17.84
N ILE A 156 -7.08 2.12 17.67
CA ILE A 156 -7.87 2.82 18.70
C ILE A 156 -9.17 2.06 19.00
N ASP A 157 -9.71 1.36 18.00
CA ASP A 157 -10.87 0.47 18.16
C ASP A 157 -10.40 -0.91 18.66
N GLU A 158 -10.70 -1.17 19.93
CA GLU A 158 -10.32 -2.42 20.59
C GLU A 158 -10.92 -3.66 19.90
N SER A 159 -12.13 -3.56 19.39
CA SER A 159 -12.80 -4.68 18.73
C SER A 159 -12.09 -5.09 17.44
N ARG A 160 -11.57 -4.11 16.69
CA ARG A 160 -10.81 -4.37 15.46
C ARG A 160 -9.48 -5.05 15.72
N ARG A 161 -8.71 -4.58 16.71
CA ARG A 161 -7.41 -5.20 17.02
C ARG A 161 -7.56 -6.64 17.51
N HIS A 162 -8.57 -6.94 18.34
CA HIS A 162 -8.86 -8.31 18.75
C HIS A 162 -9.34 -9.17 17.57
N TRP A 163 -10.20 -8.63 16.71
CA TRP A 163 -10.67 -9.35 15.53
C TRP A 163 -9.50 -9.75 14.60
N VAL A 164 -8.53 -8.85 14.37
CA VAL A 164 -7.35 -9.14 13.56
C VAL A 164 -6.48 -10.20 14.25
N ALA A 165 -6.19 -10.02 15.53
CA ALA A 165 -5.36 -10.95 16.29
C ALA A 165 -5.94 -12.38 16.28
N ASP A 166 -7.22 -12.53 16.63
CA ASP A 166 -7.88 -13.82 16.76
C ASP A 166 -8.01 -14.58 15.42
N ARG A 167 -8.24 -13.84 14.33
CA ARG A 167 -8.47 -14.45 13.01
C ARG A 167 -7.22 -14.69 12.19
N LEU A 168 -6.19 -13.89 12.40
CA LEU A 168 -5.02 -13.87 11.53
C LEU A 168 -3.75 -14.37 12.22
N GLY A 169 -3.81 -14.74 13.50
CA GLY A 169 -2.64 -15.22 14.25
C GLY A 169 -1.66 -14.11 14.63
N ALA A 170 -2.11 -12.86 14.69
CA ALA A 170 -1.36 -11.72 15.20
C ALA A 170 -1.49 -11.61 16.74
N GLN A 171 -0.71 -10.73 17.35
CA GLN A 171 -0.78 -10.44 18.78
C GLN A 171 -1.24 -9.00 19.01
N VAL A 172 -2.13 -8.79 20.00
CA VAL A 172 -2.54 -7.43 20.36
C VAL A 172 -1.41 -6.76 21.15
N ALA A 173 -0.93 -5.61 20.68
CA ALA A 173 0.00 -4.79 21.45
C ALA A 173 -0.68 -4.23 22.71
N SER A 174 0.05 -4.16 23.82
CA SER A 174 -0.46 -3.63 25.09
C SER A 174 -0.72 -2.12 25.04
N SER A 175 -0.09 -1.42 24.11
CA SER A 175 -0.23 0.03 23.91
C SER A 175 0.20 0.45 22.50
N ALA A 176 -0.20 1.66 22.07
CA ALA A 176 0.30 2.27 20.84
C ALA A 176 1.84 2.43 20.87
N VAL A 177 2.39 2.78 22.03
CA VAL A 177 3.84 2.95 22.21
C VAL A 177 4.58 1.64 21.94
N GLU A 178 4.09 0.51 22.43
CA GLU A 178 4.70 -0.79 22.16
C GLU A 178 4.70 -1.10 20.66
N ALA A 179 3.56 -0.93 19.99
CA ALA A 179 3.46 -1.17 18.54
C ALA A 179 4.39 -0.25 17.73
N LEU A 180 4.41 1.06 18.07
CA LEU A 180 5.25 2.05 17.38
C LEU A 180 6.74 1.91 17.68
N SER A 181 7.14 1.12 18.70
CA SER A 181 8.54 0.87 19.06
C SER A 181 9.10 -0.42 18.46
N ALA A 182 8.35 -1.15 17.64
CA ALA A 182 8.84 -2.36 16.96
C ALA A 182 9.96 -2.01 15.96
N ASP A 183 10.82 -2.99 15.64
CA ASP A 183 11.88 -2.83 14.62
C ASP A 183 11.34 -2.44 13.26
N VAL A 184 10.19 -3.03 12.92
CA VAL A 184 9.47 -2.80 11.66
C VAL A 184 8.03 -2.44 11.98
N VAL A 185 7.58 -1.28 11.53
CA VAL A 185 6.21 -0.82 11.73
C VAL A 185 5.56 -0.51 10.39
N VAL A 186 4.33 -0.97 10.20
CA VAL A 186 3.48 -0.55 9.10
C VAL A 186 2.33 0.27 9.66
N THR A 187 2.24 1.54 9.30
CA THR A 187 1.11 2.40 9.67
C THR A 187 0.10 2.44 8.54
N VAL A 188 -1.16 2.13 8.86
CA VAL A 188 -2.27 2.04 7.90
C VAL A 188 -3.49 2.76 8.48
N THR A 189 -3.26 3.95 9.04
CA THR A 189 -4.30 4.79 9.64
C THR A 189 -4.91 5.74 8.60
N PRO A 190 -5.97 6.47 8.93
CA PRO A 190 -6.48 7.53 8.05
C PRO A 190 -5.50 8.69 7.80
N GLY A 191 -4.36 8.77 8.53
CA GLY A 191 -3.29 9.76 8.34
C GLY A 191 -3.63 11.17 8.84
N TYR A 192 -4.58 11.32 9.76
CA TYR A 192 -4.96 12.63 10.32
C TYR A 192 -4.27 12.96 11.64
N GLU A 193 -3.51 12.02 12.19
CA GLU A 193 -2.79 12.19 13.46
C GLU A 193 -1.33 11.80 13.29
N VAL A 194 -0.45 12.64 13.82
CA VAL A 194 0.99 12.36 13.86
C VAL A 194 1.26 11.28 14.91
N LEU A 195 1.70 10.12 14.45
CA LEU A 195 2.05 8.98 15.29
C LEU A 195 3.50 9.06 15.79
N TYR A 196 4.39 9.58 14.96
CA TYR A 196 5.80 9.78 15.27
C TYR A 196 6.10 11.26 15.50
N ALA A 197 6.02 11.67 16.78
CA ALA A 197 6.42 13.02 17.22
C ALA A 197 7.94 13.22 17.13
N PRO A 198 8.46 14.47 17.17
CA PRO A 198 9.89 14.72 17.14
C PRO A 198 10.66 13.94 18.21
N GLY A 199 11.68 13.18 17.80
CA GLY A 199 12.52 12.36 18.67
C GLY A 199 11.96 10.96 18.98
N SER A 200 10.85 10.53 18.37
CA SER A 200 10.23 9.25 18.71
C SER A 200 10.73 8.06 17.89
N LEU A 201 11.26 8.28 16.67
CA LEU A 201 11.85 7.20 15.86
C LEU A 201 13.13 6.65 16.52
N GLN A 202 13.23 5.32 16.52
CA GLN A 202 14.33 4.61 17.17
C GLN A 202 15.46 4.29 16.17
N PRO A 203 16.72 4.26 16.58
CA PRO A 203 17.81 3.78 15.73
C PRO A 203 17.53 2.38 15.19
N GLY A 204 17.83 2.17 13.91
CA GLY A 204 17.61 0.89 13.23
C GLY A 204 16.16 0.60 12.82
N GLN A 205 15.20 1.44 13.18
CA GLN A 205 13.78 1.24 12.87
C GLN A 205 13.48 1.39 11.38
N HIS A 206 12.53 0.59 10.88
CA HIS A 206 11.89 0.80 9.58
C HIS A 206 10.41 1.10 9.78
N VAL A 207 9.88 2.10 9.06
CA VAL A 207 8.43 2.37 9.04
C VAL A 207 7.92 2.48 7.60
N SER A 208 6.96 1.61 7.25
CA SER A 208 6.17 1.73 6.02
C SER A 208 4.92 2.57 6.30
N LEU A 209 4.88 3.79 5.73
CA LEU A 209 3.83 4.79 5.92
C LEU A 209 2.80 4.64 4.80
N MET A 210 1.65 4.02 5.12
CA MET A 210 0.61 3.69 4.14
C MET A 210 -0.65 4.54 4.31
N GLY A 211 -0.68 5.46 5.30
CA GLY A 211 -1.87 6.22 5.66
C GLY A 211 -2.05 7.53 4.87
N ALA A 212 -0.96 8.16 4.44
CA ALA A 212 -0.99 9.43 3.75
C ALA A 212 -1.15 9.24 2.23
N ASP A 213 -2.37 9.31 1.74
CA ASP A 213 -2.74 9.16 0.31
C ASP A 213 -3.50 10.37 -0.25
N GLY A 214 -3.33 11.54 0.35
CA GLY A 214 -3.99 12.78 -0.05
C GLY A 214 -3.63 13.99 0.80
N PRO A 215 -4.03 15.20 0.39
CA PRO A 215 -3.66 16.44 1.05
C PRO A 215 -4.03 16.51 2.54
N GLY A 216 -3.12 17.05 3.36
CA GLY A 216 -3.34 17.28 4.79
C GLY A 216 -3.26 16.04 5.66
N LYS A 217 -2.76 14.92 5.11
CA LYS A 217 -2.49 13.70 5.85
C LYS A 217 -1.01 13.60 6.17
N ALA A 218 -0.69 13.21 7.41
CA ALA A 218 0.66 12.89 7.85
C ALA A 218 0.61 12.00 9.10
N GLU A 219 1.48 11.02 9.17
CA GLU A 219 1.66 10.12 10.32
C GLU A 219 3.00 10.40 11.05
N VAL A 220 3.92 11.17 10.43
CA VAL A 220 5.26 11.48 10.94
C VAL A 220 5.49 12.99 10.97
N ALA A 221 6.09 13.49 12.05
CA ALA A 221 6.50 14.89 12.13
C ALA A 221 7.63 15.20 11.12
N VAL A 222 7.60 16.39 10.52
CA VAL A 222 8.59 16.82 9.52
C VAL A 222 10.02 16.73 10.02
N GLU A 223 10.24 16.97 11.35
CA GLU A 223 11.54 16.84 11.99
C GLU A 223 12.10 15.42 11.94
N GLU A 224 11.22 14.41 12.00
CA GLU A 224 11.61 13.00 11.92
C GLU A 224 11.95 12.61 10.47
N LEU A 225 11.22 13.14 9.46
CA LEU A 225 11.55 12.92 8.05
C LEU A 225 12.98 13.37 7.72
N ARG A 226 13.45 14.47 8.33
CA ARG A 226 14.83 14.99 8.13
C ARG A 226 15.93 14.12 8.76
N ARG A 227 15.57 13.22 9.67
CA ARG A 227 16.52 12.34 10.40
C ARG A 227 16.60 10.96 9.78
N ALA A 228 15.69 10.62 8.87
CA ALA A 228 15.57 9.30 8.30
C ALA A 228 16.11 9.24 6.87
N HIS A 229 16.45 8.04 6.41
CA HIS A 229 16.61 7.74 5.00
C HIS A 229 15.23 7.54 4.39
N LEU A 230 14.90 8.38 3.42
CA LEU A 230 13.56 8.46 2.84
C LEU A 230 13.46 7.64 1.57
N PHE A 231 12.40 6.84 1.51
CA PHE A 231 12.02 6.06 0.34
C PHE A 231 10.57 6.37 -0.02
N CYS A 232 10.20 6.23 -1.29
CA CYS A 232 8.82 6.34 -1.71
C CYS A 232 8.48 5.32 -2.79
N ASP A 233 7.20 5.17 -3.06
CA ASP A 233 6.71 4.34 -4.17
C ASP A 233 6.89 5.06 -5.52
N ASP A 234 6.57 6.36 -5.61
CA ASP A 234 6.73 7.22 -6.77
C ASP A 234 6.88 8.68 -6.31
N TRP A 235 7.94 9.34 -6.74
CA TRP A 235 8.25 10.71 -6.29
C TRP A 235 7.17 11.72 -6.65
N GLU A 236 6.65 11.66 -7.89
CA GLU A 236 5.66 12.63 -8.36
C GLU A 236 4.38 12.58 -7.52
N GLN A 237 4.00 11.41 -7.02
CA GLN A 237 2.84 11.27 -6.17
C GLN A 237 3.15 11.55 -4.70
N ALA A 238 4.25 11.04 -4.17
CA ALA A 238 4.67 11.22 -2.78
C ALA A 238 4.92 12.70 -2.43
N SER A 239 5.56 13.45 -3.34
CA SER A 239 5.87 14.86 -3.14
C SER A 239 4.65 15.81 -3.15
N HIS A 240 3.49 15.35 -3.63
CA HIS A 240 2.28 16.17 -3.75
C HIS A 240 1.11 15.69 -2.88
N GLY A 241 1.06 14.42 -2.51
CA GLY A 241 -0.08 13.87 -1.80
C GLY A 241 0.25 12.75 -0.82
N GLY A 242 1.53 12.45 -0.62
CA GLY A 242 2.02 11.48 0.35
C GLY A 242 2.46 12.10 1.67
N GLU A 243 3.11 11.31 2.48
CA GLU A 243 3.72 11.70 3.76
C GLU A 243 4.77 12.81 3.59
N LEU A 244 5.48 12.81 2.45
CA LEU A 244 6.54 13.78 2.16
C LEU A 244 6.01 15.15 1.72
N ALA A 245 4.74 15.29 1.35
CA ALA A 245 4.20 16.48 0.69
C ALA A 245 4.46 17.78 1.46
N VAL A 246 4.17 17.82 2.77
CA VAL A 246 4.40 19.02 3.61
C VAL A 246 5.88 19.34 3.76
N ALA A 247 6.74 18.31 3.89
CA ALA A 247 8.18 18.51 4.00
C ALA A 247 8.79 19.03 2.70
N VAL A 248 8.27 18.61 1.56
CA VAL A 248 8.66 19.11 0.23
C VAL A 248 8.19 20.55 0.04
N GLU A 249 6.93 20.85 0.35
CA GLU A 249 6.36 22.22 0.25
C GLU A 249 7.14 23.24 1.10
N THR A 250 7.57 22.84 2.29
CA THR A 250 8.34 23.69 3.20
C THR A 250 9.85 23.73 2.91
N GLY A 251 10.31 22.96 1.92
CA GLY A 251 11.73 22.85 1.56
C GLY A 251 12.56 22.06 2.59
N ALA A 252 11.92 21.31 3.48
CA ALA A 252 12.60 20.46 4.46
C ALA A 252 13.14 19.16 3.84
N VAL A 253 12.55 18.71 2.73
CA VAL A 253 12.94 17.53 1.94
C VAL A 253 12.96 17.91 0.46
N ALA A 254 14.00 17.49 -0.25
CA ALA A 254 14.15 17.66 -1.70
C ALA A 254 14.14 16.31 -2.43
N ARG A 255 13.98 16.34 -3.77
CA ARG A 255 14.03 15.11 -4.60
C ARG A 255 15.30 14.28 -4.38
N SER A 256 16.44 14.95 -4.16
CA SER A 256 17.73 14.29 -3.93
C SER A 256 17.81 13.51 -2.63
N ASP A 257 16.91 13.76 -1.69
CA ASP A 257 16.91 13.14 -0.35
C ASP A 257 16.07 11.86 -0.32
N VAL A 258 15.35 11.55 -1.42
CA VAL A 258 14.37 10.46 -1.48
C VAL A 258 14.73 9.47 -2.59
N THR A 259 14.73 8.18 -2.27
CA THR A 259 14.96 7.09 -3.21
C THR A 259 13.64 6.35 -3.49
N GLU A 260 13.34 6.10 -4.77
CA GLU A 260 12.20 5.28 -5.14
C GLU A 260 12.49 3.80 -4.89
N LEU A 261 11.57 3.09 -4.24
CA LEU A 261 11.72 1.68 -3.88
C LEU A 261 11.99 0.80 -5.11
N GLY A 262 11.39 1.12 -6.24
CA GLY A 262 11.59 0.40 -7.50
C GLY A 262 13.05 0.39 -7.96
N LEU A 263 13.80 1.48 -7.73
CA LEU A 263 15.22 1.58 -8.07
C LEU A 263 16.08 0.69 -7.16
N VAL A 264 15.74 0.60 -5.88
CA VAL A 264 16.41 -0.31 -4.93
C VAL A 264 16.18 -1.77 -5.34
N LEU A 265 14.94 -2.13 -5.63
CA LEU A 265 14.55 -3.47 -6.08
C LEU A 265 15.18 -3.85 -7.42
N ALA A 266 15.39 -2.89 -8.31
CA ALA A 266 16.08 -3.08 -9.60
C ALA A 266 17.61 -3.16 -9.45
N GLY A 267 18.16 -2.91 -8.25
CA GLY A 267 19.61 -2.89 -8.00
C GLY A 267 20.34 -1.68 -8.59
N THR A 268 19.65 -0.59 -8.84
CA THR A 268 20.18 0.65 -9.43
C THR A 268 20.33 1.80 -8.42
N ALA A 269 19.83 1.61 -7.20
CA ALA A 269 20.02 2.52 -6.07
C ALA A 269 20.25 1.73 -4.78
N ASP A 270 20.88 2.37 -3.79
CA ASP A 270 21.12 1.79 -2.48
C ASP A 270 19.83 1.84 -1.65
N GLY A 271 19.57 0.77 -0.88
CA GLY A 271 18.59 0.73 0.19
C GLY A 271 19.15 1.25 1.52
N ARG A 272 18.83 0.57 2.62
CA ARG A 272 19.44 0.82 3.94
C ARG A 272 20.97 0.68 3.87
N ARG A 273 21.71 1.60 4.45
CA ARG A 273 23.18 1.62 4.41
C ARG A 273 23.81 1.11 5.70
N ASP A 274 23.18 1.41 6.84
CA ASP A 274 23.68 1.03 8.15
C ASP A 274 22.57 0.43 9.02
N ALA A 275 22.95 -0.43 9.99
CA ALA A 275 22.01 -1.07 10.91
C ALA A 275 21.28 -0.06 11.82
N GLU A 276 21.94 1.06 12.14
CA GLU A 276 21.38 2.13 13.00
C GLU A 276 20.55 3.17 12.22
N ASP A 277 20.57 3.13 10.86
CA ASP A 277 19.76 4.02 10.06
C ASP A 277 18.27 3.85 10.39
N VAL A 278 17.55 4.95 10.44
CA VAL A 278 16.09 4.94 10.40
C VAL A 278 15.66 5.01 8.92
N THR A 279 14.81 4.10 8.48
CA THR A 279 14.28 4.11 7.10
C THR A 279 12.78 4.32 7.12
N LEU A 280 12.29 5.25 6.30
CA LEU A 280 10.86 5.53 6.13
C LEU A 280 10.48 5.30 4.66
N PHE A 281 9.37 4.62 4.44
CA PHE A 281 8.80 4.39 3.11
C PHE A 281 7.44 5.05 3.00
N ASP A 282 7.32 6.07 2.17
CA ASP A 282 6.06 6.75 1.84
C ASP A 282 5.35 6.04 0.68
N SER A 283 4.14 5.56 0.90
CA SER A 283 3.34 4.88 -0.12
C SER A 283 2.02 5.58 -0.37
N THR A 284 1.92 6.17 -1.53
CA THR A 284 0.68 6.79 -2.02
C THR A 284 -0.25 5.80 -2.73
N GLY A 285 0.26 4.60 -3.05
CA GLY A 285 -0.43 3.54 -3.79
C GLY A 285 -0.48 3.82 -5.30
N LEU A 286 0.02 2.91 -6.08
CA LEU A 286 0.25 3.07 -7.52
C LEU A 286 -0.67 2.19 -8.36
N ALA A 287 -1.14 2.69 -9.50
CA ALA A 287 -1.96 1.92 -10.44
C ALA A 287 -1.22 0.70 -11.02
N LEU A 288 0.11 0.74 -11.08
CA LEU A 288 0.92 -0.41 -11.50
C LEU A 288 0.81 -1.59 -10.52
N GLN A 289 0.66 -1.33 -9.22
CA GLN A 289 0.43 -2.37 -8.22
C GLN A 289 -0.94 -3.02 -8.41
N ASP A 290 -1.97 -2.21 -8.72
CA ASP A 290 -3.32 -2.70 -9.04
C ASP A 290 -3.29 -3.55 -10.33
N LEU A 291 -2.51 -3.13 -11.34
CA LEU A 291 -2.32 -3.88 -12.59
C LEU A 291 -1.65 -5.24 -12.32
N ALA A 292 -0.67 -5.30 -11.43
CA ALA A 292 0.02 -6.54 -11.06
C ALA A 292 -0.96 -7.57 -10.48
N ILE A 293 -1.78 -7.14 -9.49
CA ILE A 293 -2.79 -8.01 -8.86
C ILE A 293 -3.87 -8.41 -9.88
N ALA A 294 -4.37 -7.48 -10.69
CA ALA A 294 -5.39 -7.79 -11.69
C ALA A 294 -4.91 -8.80 -12.74
N LYS A 295 -3.65 -8.71 -13.17
CA LYS A 295 -3.01 -9.70 -14.07
C LYS A 295 -2.88 -11.06 -13.41
N ALA A 296 -2.42 -11.11 -12.16
CA ALA A 296 -2.29 -12.36 -11.40
C ALA A 296 -3.66 -13.05 -11.23
N ALA A 297 -4.70 -12.30 -10.86
CA ALA A 297 -6.07 -12.82 -10.76
C ALA A 297 -6.59 -13.32 -12.11
N TYR A 298 -6.42 -12.54 -13.17
CA TYR A 298 -6.89 -12.91 -14.52
C TYR A 298 -6.20 -14.16 -15.05
N ALA A 299 -4.95 -14.39 -14.72
CA ALA A 299 -4.22 -15.61 -15.12
C ALA A 299 -4.91 -16.90 -14.63
N LYS A 300 -5.62 -16.83 -13.50
CA LYS A 300 -6.35 -17.95 -12.88
C LYS A 300 -7.86 -17.99 -13.21
N ARG A 301 -8.34 -17.17 -14.15
CA ARG A 301 -9.78 -17.08 -14.48
C ARG A 301 -10.44 -18.42 -14.84
N ASP A 302 -9.69 -19.33 -15.46
CA ASP A 302 -10.19 -20.63 -15.90
C ASP A 302 -10.23 -21.67 -14.76
N GLU A 303 -9.63 -21.37 -13.60
CA GLU A 303 -9.64 -22.19 -12.39
C GLU A 303 -10.80 -21.84 -11.45
N LEU A 304 -11.50 -20.74 -11.73
CA LEU A 304 -12.55 -20.18 -10.89
C LEU A 304 -13.91 -20.24 -11.59
N ASN A 305 -14.97 -20.40 -10.80
CA ASN A 305 -16.34 -20.30 -11.30
C ASN A 305 -16.81 -18.84 -11.25
N LEU A 306 -16.38 -18.06 -12.24
CA LEU A 306 -16.64 -16.63 -12.32
C LEU A 306 -17.98 -16.30 -12.98
N GLN A 307 -18.62 -15.24 -12.51
CA GLN A 307 -19.74 -14.64 -13.20
C GLN A 307 -19.24 -14.03 -14.53
N LEU A 308 -19.98 -14.25 -15.60
CA LEU A 308 -19.69 -13.68 -16.93
C LEU A 308 -20.74 -12.63 -17.27
N ILE A 309 -20.31 -11.50 -17.80
CA ILE A 309 -21.19 -10.45 -18.33
C ILE A 309 -20.99 -10.30 -19.84
N GLU A 310 -22.06 -9.95 -20.53
CA GLU A 310 -22.02 -9.54 -21.94
C GLU A 310 -22.02 -8.02 -22.01
N LEU A 311 -21.04 -7.46 -22.72
CA LEU A 311 -20.88 -6.03 -22.96
C LEU A 311 -20.83 -5.74 -24.44
#